data_cd3c3557198b2e0a2efca74a5dc624c1
#
_entry.id   cd3c3557198b2e0a2efca74a5dc624c1
#
_cell.length_a   1.000
_cell.length_b   1.000
_cell.length_c   1.000
_cell.angle_alpha   90.00
_cell.angle_beta   90.00
_cell.angle_gamma   90.00
#
_symmetry.space_group_name_H-M   'P 1'
#
loop_
_entity.id
_entity.type
_entity.pdbx_description
1 polymer ?
#
loop_
_entity_poly.entity_id
_entity_poly.type
_entity_poly.pdbx_seq_one_letter_code
_entity_poly.pdbx_strand_id
1 'polypeptide(L)'
;MGFTIEADLNTEKSRKAWLEWKRQTDPKHYLRPEDRKTSAHVDHQRILRRLIADGVIPSRHYWGTIHCNGVNAQGDVAGVTTTSGLAWKIPGRVGDSPILGAGLYVDGTVGAAGSTGRGEANLFNLSSHLIVESMRQGRHPKDACLEALRRIRSNTIERRLRKPNGDPNFNITFYAINARGEHAAVAMYAEDDNERGWAGQTDGRRVRYALCTQDGPKTLPCEGLIPGALQDPA
;
A
#
# COMPACT_ATOMS: atom_id res chain seq x y z
N MET A 1 -24.08 -5.09 19.40
CA MET A 1 -22.88 -4.95 20.23
C MET A 1 -22.55 -3.47 20.28
N GLY A 2 -22.58 -2.85 21.45
CA GLY A 2 -22.20 -1.43 21.62
C GLY A 2 -20.72 -1.34 21.91
N PHE A 3 -19.96 -0.71 21.02
CA PHE A 3 -18.59 -0.33 21.34
C PHE A 3 -18.62 0.96 22.17
N THR A 4 -17.83 1.02 23.23
CA THR A 4 -17.60 2.27 23.96
C THR A 4 -16.82 3.23 23.07
N ILE A 5 -17.20 4.51 23.11
CA ILE A 5 -16.43 5.57 22.45
C ILE A 5 -15.07 5.63 23.15
N GLU A 6 -14.00 5.34 22.42
CA GLU A 6 -12.64 5.46 22.93
C GLU A 6 -12.25 6.94 23.10
N ALA A 7 -11.34 7.20 24.06
CA ALA A 7 -10.74 8.52 24.21
C ALA A 7 -9.97 8.91 22.94
N ASP A 8 -9.83 10.20 22.70
CA ASP A 8 -9.01 10.71 21.59
C ASP A 8 -7.53 10.28 21.76
N LEU A 9 -7.08 9.36 20.92
CA LEU A 9 -5.73 8.81 20.93
C LEU A 9 -4.68 9.74 20.27
N ASN A 10 -5.09 10.90 19.76
CA ASN A 10 -4.17 11.86 19.19
C ASN A 10 -3.24 12.45 20.26
N THR A 11 -1.95 12.36 20.03
CA THR A 11 -0.93 13.04 20.84
C THR A 11 -0.81 14.52 20.41
N GLU A 12 -0.25 15.35 21.27
CA GLU A 12 0.07 16.74 20.91
C GLU A 12 0.96 16.81 19.65
N LYS A 13 1.92 15.89 19.52
CA LYS A 13 2.79 15.80 18.37
C LYS A 13 2.01 15.45 17.07
N SER A 14 1.09 14.52 17.13
CA SER A 14 0.28 14.16 15.95
C SER A 14 -0.65 15.31 15.54
N ARG A 15 -1.21 16.04 16.50
CA ARG A 15 -2.02 17.23 16.25
C ARG A 15 -1.22 18.35 15.59
N LYS A 16 0.00 18.63 16.08
CA LYS A 16 0.90 19.64 15.47
C LYS A 16 1.26 19.25 14.04
N ALA A 17 1.62 18.00 13.80
CA ALA A 17 1.92 17.50 12.46
C ALA A 17 0.72 17.62 11.50
N TRP A 18 -0.49 17.29 11.98
CA TRP A 18 -1.72 17.44 11.22
C TRP A 18 -2.04 18.90 10.90
N LEU A 19 -1.88 19.81 11.85
CA LEU A 19 -2.10 21.25 11.64
C LEU A 19 -1.13 21.81 10.60
N GLU A 20 0.14 21.42 10.64
CA GLU A 20 1.13 21.85 9.66
C GLU A 20 0.84 21.30 8.26
N TRP A 21 0.48 20.03 8.15
CA TRP A 21 0.04 19.46 6.90
C TRP A 21 -1.19 20.20 6.34
N LYS A 22 -2.18 20.47 7.18
CA LYS A 22 -3.38 21.19 6.82
C LYS A 22 -3.09 22.61 6.32
N ARG A 23 -2.17 23.31 6.97
CA ARG A 23 -1.74 24.65 6.58
C ARG A 23 -1.10 24.66 5.18
N GLN A 24 -0.36 23.61 4.84
CA GLN A 24 0.34 23.51 3.56
C GLN A 24 -0.55 22.98 2.43
N THR A 25 -1.57 22.20 2.74
CA THR A 25 -2.39 21.56 1.70
C THR A 25 -3.47 22.49 1.16
N ASP A 26 -4.39 22.94 1.96
CA ASP A 26 -5.47 23.85 1.56
C ASP A 26 -6.22 24.34 2.82
N PRO A 27 -6.24 25.63 3.12
CA PRO A 27 -7.08 26.15 4.19
C PRO A 27 -8.58 25.95 3.95
N LYS A 28 -9.00 25.67 2.73
CA LYS A 28 -10.39 25.38 2.35
C LYS A 28 -10.69 23.86 2.21
N HIS A 29 -9.77 23.00 2.63
CA HIS A 29 -9.89 21.55 2.49
C HIS A 29 -11.19 20.95 3.10
N TYR A 30 -11.76 21.61 4.09
CA TYR A 30 -13.00 21.19 4.76
C TYR A 30 -14.28 21.81 4.22
N LEU A 31 -14.20 22.62 3.20
CA LEU A 31 -15.41 23.07 2.51
C LEU A 31 -16.06 21.89 1.78
N ARG A 32 -17.38 21.93 1.71
CA ARG A 32 -18.14 20.98 0.91
C ARG A 32 -17.64 21.00 -0.54
N PRO A 33 -17.72 19.90 -1.28
CA PRO A 33 -17.21 19.83 -2.66
C PRO A 33 -17.72 20.97 -3.56
N GLU A 34 -18.98 21.36 -3.40
CA GLU A 34 -19.62 22.45 -4.15
C GLU A 34 -19.05 23.84 -3.83
N ASP A 35 -18.50 24.02 -2.62
CA ASP A 35 -17.89 25.27 -2.18
C ASP A 35 -16.38 25.35 -2.52
N ARG A 36 -15.80 24.27 -3.03
CA ARG A 36 -14.41 24.21 -3.48
C ARG A 36 -14.27 24.81 -4.87
N LYS A 37 -14.14 26.11 -4.97
CA LYS A 37 -13.67 26.72 -6.24
C LYS A 37 -12.30 26.11 -6.54
N THR A 38 -12.18 25.47 -7.69
CA THR A 38 -11.01 24.82 -8.27
C THR A 38 -9.69 25.17 -7.57
N SER A 39 -9.34 24.41 -6.54
CA SER A 39 -8.02 24.53 -5.92
C SER A 39 -6.99 23.95 -6.88
N ALA A 40 -5.86 24.61 -7.00
CA ALA A 40 -4.71 24.05 -7.69
C ALA A 40 -4.44 22.64 -7.14
N HIS A 41 -4.07 21.73 -8.03
CA HIS A 41 -3.78 20.37 -7.66
C HIS A 41 -2.69 20.34 -6.57
N VAL A 42 -3.06 19.97 -5.35
CA VAL A 42 -2.11 19.84 -4.24
C VAL A 42 -1.61 18.40 -4.20
N ASP A 43 -0.33 18.23 -4.41
CA ASP A 43 0.31 16.92 -4.24
C ASP A 43 0.52 16.63 -2.75
N HIS A 44 -0.46 15.95 -2.15
CA HIS A 44 -0.44 15.55 -0.74
C HIS A 44 0.76 14.64 -0.41
N GLN A 45 1.23 13.83 -1.35
CA GLN A 45 2.37 12.94 -1.13
C GLN A 45 3.68 13.73 -1.08
N ARG A 46 3.82 14.76 -1.90
CA ARG A 46 4.98 15.65 -1.86
C ARG A 46 5.07 16.39 -0.53
N ILE A 47 3.95 16.95 -0.06
CA ILE A 47 3.92 17.63 1.25
C ILE A 47 4.28 16.67 2.36
N LEU A 48 3.74 15.46 2.34
CA LEU A 48 4.04 14.44 3.32
C LEU A 48 5.52 14.07 3.36
N ARG A 49 6.14 13.82 2.19
CA ARG A 49 7.57 13.55 2.08
C ARG A 49 8.42 14.71 2.63
N ARG A 50 8.02 15.92 2.33
CA ARG A 50 8.67 17.12 2.89
C ARG A 50 8.59 17.16 4.42
N LEU A 51 7.41 16.91 5.00
CA LEU A 51 7.24 16.88 6.45
C LEU A 51 8.06 15.77 7.13
N ILE A 52 8.30 14.65 6.41
CA ILE A 52 9.20 13.60 6.87
C ILE A 52 10.66 14.08 6.79
N ALA A 53 11.06 14.68 5.68
CA ALA A 53 12.41 15.22 5.49
C ALA A 53 12.74 16.31 6.52
N ASP A 54 11.80 17.18 6.80
CA ASP A 54 11.91 18.25 7.79
C ASP A 54 11.82 17.73 9.26
N GLY A 55 11.67 16.43 9.47
CA GLY A 55 11.60 15.80 10.79
C GLY A 55 10.31 16.05 11.57
N VAL A 56 9.30 16.67 10.97
CA VAL A 56 7.97 16.89 11.57
C VAL A 56 7.27 15.57 11.81
N ILE A 57 7.43 14.63 10.89
CA ILE A 57 6.93 13.26 10.98
C ILE A 57 8.13 12.30 11.05
N PRO A 58 8.24 11.48 12.10
CA PRO A 58 9.29 10.46 12.13
C PRO A 58 9.11 9.44 10.99
N SER A 59 10.16 9.23 10.19
CA SER A 59 10.14 8.31 9.05
C SER A 59 9.67 6.89 9.43
N ARG A 60 10.05 6.41 10.62
CA ARG A 60 9.65 5.10 11.17
C ARG A 60 8.14 4.96 11.48
N HIS A 61 7.38 6.06 11.52
CA HIS A 61 5.95 6.07 11.83
C HIS A 61 5.08 6.35 10.61
N TYR A 62 5.67 6.36 9.43
CA TYR A 62 4.95 6.70 8.20
C TYR A 62 4.18 5.51 7.60
N TRP A 63 4.74 4.32 7.75
CA TRP A 63 4.16 3.11 7.19
C TRP A 63 3.11 2.53 8.11
N GLY A 64 1.91 2.32 7.59
CA GLY A 64 0.78 1.91 8.41
C GLY A 64 0.17 0.55 8.08
N THR A 65 0.65 -0.18 7.07
CA THR A 65 0.08 -1.46 6.67
C THR A 65 1.12 -2.57 6.69
N ILE A 66 0.75 -3.70 7.27
CA ILE A 66 1.49 -4.96 7.20
C ILE A 66 0.56 -6.02 6.62
N HIS A 67 1.07 -6.82 5.71
CA HIS A 67 0.42 -8.02 5.21
C HIS A 67 1.33 -9.22 5.40
N CYS A 68 0.75 -10.35 5.83
CA CYS A 68 1.45 -11.61 5.99
C CYS A 68 0.58 -12.76 5.48
N ASN A 69 1.16 -13.62 4.67
CA ASN A 69 0.57 -14.90 4.25
C ASN A 69 1.44 -16.05 4.78
N GLY A 70 0.82 -17.17 5.06
CA GLY A 70 1.50 -18.38 5.46
C GLY A 70 0.86 -19.63 4.89
N VAL A 71 1.67 -20.66 4.69
CA VAL A 71 1.23 -22.01 4.38
C VAL A 71 2.03 -22.97 5.27
N ASN A 72 1.35 -23.92 5.89
CA ASN A 72 2.00 -24.94 6.72
C ASN A 72 2.34 -26.21 5.90
N ALA A 73 2.99 -27.17 6.56
CA ALA A 73 3.36 -28.43 5.91
C ALA A 73 2.18 -29.28 5.45
N GLN A 74 0.99 -29.07 6.01
CA GLN A 74 -0.25 -29.72 5.63
C GLN A 74 -0.93 -29.05 4.42
N GLY A 75 -0.43 -27.89 3.99
CA GLY A 75 -1.01 -27.11 2.90
C GLY A 75 -2.11 -26.14 3.36
N ASP A 76 -2.33 -25.98 4.67
CA ASP A 76 -3.29 -25.00 5.18
C ASP A 76 -2.75 -23.58 4.94
N VAL A 77 -3.57 -22.74 4.36
CA VAL A 77 -3.20 -21.38 3.99
C VAL A 77 -3.89 -20.38 4.93
N ALA A 78 -3.15 -19.40 5.40
CA ALA A 78 -3.67 -18.30 6.20
C ALA A 78 -3.11 -16.96 5.73
N GLY A 79 -3.83 -15.89 6.04
CA GLY A 79 -3.39 -14.53 5.75
C GLY A 79 -3.92 -13.54 6.77
N VAL A 80 -3.16 -12.48 7.01
CA VAL A 80 -3.55 -11.39 7.89
C VAL A 80 -3.08 -10.05 7.31
N THR A 81 -3.93 -9.04 7.45
CA THR A 81 -3.58 -7.66 7.14
C THR A 81 -3.94 -6.79 8.33
N THR A 82 -3.02 -5.92 8.73
CA THR A 82 -3.24 -4.92 9.78
C THR A 82 -2.75 -3.55 9.31
N THR A 83 -3.46 -2.51 9.72
CA THR A 83 -3.16 -1.16 9.25
C THR A 83 -3.68 -0.09 10.22
N SER A 84 -2.98 1.04 10.28
CA SER A 84 -3.52 2.29 10.83
C SER A 84 -4.26 3.13 9.75
N GLY A 85 -4.30 2.66 8.52
CA GLY A 85 -4.89 3.35 7.38
C GLY A 85 -4.01 4.46 6.81
N LEU A 86 -4.61 5.32 6.02
CA LEU A 86 -3.94 6.46 5.40
C LEU A 86 -3.73 7.58 6.43
N ALA A 87 -2.56 8.22 6.40
CA ALA A 87 -2.32 9.42 7.20
C ALA A 87 -3.32 10.53 6.83
N TRP A 88 -3.81 11.23 7.85
CA TRP A 88 -4.76 12.34 7.73
C TRP A 88 -6.02 12.06 6.92
N LYS A 89 -6.44 10.82 6.92
CA LYS A 89 -7.74 10.44 6.35
C LYS A 89 -8.89 11.19 7.04
N ILE A 90 -9.94 11.45 6.30
CA ILE A 90 -11.17 11.98 6.90
C ILE A 90 -11.80 10.92 7.83
N PRO A 91 -12.47 11.32 8.91
CA PRO A 91 -13.21 10.39 9.77
C PRO A 91 -14.19 9.54 8.95
N GLY A 92 -14.21 8.23 9.22
CA GLY A 92 -15.04 7.27 8.48
C GLY A 92 -14.40 6.69 7.21
N ARG A 93 -13.23 7.15 6.77
CA ARG A 93 -12.52 6.51 5.63
C ARG A 93 -12.11 5.09 5.97
N VAL A 94 -12.52 4.17 5.14
CA VAL A 94 -12.10 2.76 5.14
C VAL A 94 -11.24 2.51 3.92
N GLY A 95 -10.06 1.91 4.13
CA GLY A 95 -9.18 1.45 3.05
C GLY A 95 -9.51 0.02 2.62
N ASP A 96 -8.61 -0.57 1.85
CA ASP A 96 -8.74 -1.93 1.33
C ASP A 96 -8.50 -3.02 2.38
N SER A 97 -7.65 -2.75 3.38
CA SER A 97 -7.15 -3.78 4.32
C SER A 97 -8.25 -4.60 5.01
N PRO A 98 -9.38 -4.04 5.50
CA PRO A 98 -10.44 -4.83 6.14
C PRO A 98 -11.41 -5.47 5.15
N ILE A 99 -11.23 -5.28 3.85
CA ILE A 99 -12.19 -5.74 2.83
C ILE A 99 -11.65 -7.00 2.15
N LEU A 100 -12.35 -8.12 2.40
CA LEU A 100 -12.04 -9.38 1.76
C LEU A 100 -12.16 -9.27 0.23
N GLY A 101 -11.16 -9.77 -0.45
CA GLY A 101 -11.03 -9.65 -1.90
C GLY A 101 -10.20 -8.43 -2.35
N ALA A 102 -10.12 -7.38 -1.52
CA ALA A 102 -9.30 -6.21 -1.79
C ALA A 102 -7.93 -6.30 -1.08
N GLY A 103 -7.83 -5.90 0.19
CA GLY A 103 -6.57 -5.88 0.92
C GLY A 103 -6.07 -7.25 1.36
N LEU A 104 -6.95 -8.23 1.41
CA LEU A 104 -6.68 -9.63 1.78
C LEU A 104 -7.69 -10.55 1.11
N TYR A 105 -7.23 -11.68 0.61
CA TYR A 105 -8.07 -12.81 0.25
C TYR A 105 -7.35 -14.13 0.47
N VAL A 106 -8.05 -15.12 1.02
CA VAL A 106 -7.53 -16.47 1.29
C VAL A 106 -8.53 -17.49 0.79
N ASP A 107 -8.04 -18.45 0.01
CA ASP A 107 -8.72 -19.69 -0.32
C ASP A 107 -7.79 -20.84 0.04
N GLY A 108 -8.17 -21.66 1.03
CA GLY A 108 -7.34 -22.75 1.55
C GLY A 108 -6.93 -23.78 0.52
N THR A 109 -7.66 -23.90 -0.60
CA THR A 109 -7.35 -24.86 -1.68
C THR A 109 -6.43 -24.28 -2.75
N VAL A 110 -6.23 -22.97 -2.76
CA VAL A 110 -5.50 -22.24 -3.81
C VAL A 110 -4.31 -21.49 -3.26
N GLY A 111 -4.56 -20.61 -2.29
CA GLY A 111 -3.53 -19.73 -1.78
C GLY A 111 -4.09 -18.46 -1.13
N ALA A 112 -3.20 -17.51 -0.85
CA ALA A 112 -3.52 -16.23 -0.26
C ALA A 112 -2.83 -15.08 -0.98
N ALA A 113 -3.46 -13.92 -0.97
CA ALA A 113 -2.90 -12.68 -1.47
C ALA A 113 -3.35 -11.48 -0.64
N GLY A 114 -2.52 -10.45 -0.61
CA GLY A 114 -2.86 -9.18 -0.01
C GLY A 114 -1.89 -8.08 -0.41
N SER A 115 -2.12 -6.87 0.11
CA SER A 115 -1.42 -5.69 -0.36
C SER A 115 -0.99 -4.74 0.73
N THR A 116 -0.03 -3.89 0.37
CA THR A 116 0.31 -2.65 1.06
C THR A 116 0.38 -1.50 0.06
N GLY A 117 0.08 -0.28 0.49
CA GLY A 117 0.17 0.91 -0.34
C GLY A 117 -1.16 1.58 -0.64
N ARG A 118 -1.43 1.93 -1.89
CA ARG A 118 -2.62 2.72 -2.27
C ARG A 118 -3.90 1.88 -2.22
N GLY A 119 -4.61 1.92 -1.09
CA GLY A 119 -5.76 1.08 -0.81
C GLY A 119 -6.93 1.26 -1.77
N GLU A 120 -7.27 2.50 -2.15
CA GLU A 120 -8.39 2.77 -3.06
C GLU A 120 -8.16 2.16 -4.44
N ALA A 121 -6.92 2.16 -4.94
CA ALA A 121 -6.59 1.54 -6.23
C ALA A 121 -6.79 0.02 -6.19
N ASN A 122 -6.47 -0.61 -5.06
CA ASN A 122 -6.74 -2.01 -4.83
C ASN A 122 -8.25 -2.29 -4.71
N LEU A 123 -8.94 -1.48 -3.89
CA LEU A 123 -10.36 -1.66 -3.61
C LEU A 123 -11.20 -1.68 -4.89
N PHE A 124 -10.98 -0.75 -5.81
CA PHE A 124 -11.72 -0.67 -7.07
C PHE A 124 -11.49 -1.87 -8.01
N ASN A 125 -10.43 -2.64 -7.77
CA ASN A 125 -10.07 -3.79 -8.61
C ASN A 125 -10.29 -5.13 -7.93
N LEU A 126 -10.59 -5.19 -6.63
CA LEU A 126 -10.66 -6.41 -5.82
C LEU A 126 -9.45 -7.33 -6.05
N SER A 127 -8.25 -6.73 -6.00
CA SER A 127 -7.07 -7.33 -6.59
C SER A 127 -6.59 -8.59 -5.87
N SER A 128 -6.79 -8.71 -4.55
CA SER A 128 -6.39 -9.93 -3.84
C SER A 128 -7.23 -11.13 -4.27
N HIS A 129 -8.53 -10.95 -4.49
CA HIS A 129 -9.39 -11.98 -5.07
C HIS A 129 -8.94 -12.33 -6.50
N LEU A 130 -8.70 -11.32 -7.35
CA LEU A 130 -8.21 -11.53 -8.71
C LEU A 130 -6.91 -12.34 -8.75
N ILE A 131 -5.96 -12.06 -7.86
CA ILE A 131 -4.70 -12.79 -7.76
C ILE A 131 -4.94 -14.26 -7.41
N VAL A 132 -5.78 -14.54 -6.40
CA VAL A 132 -6.08 -15.92 -5.99
C VAL A 132 -6.82 -16.67 -7.11
N GLU A 133 -7.78 -16.04 -7.78
CA GLU A 133 -8.45 -16.65 -8.93
C GLU A 133 -7.50 -16.90 -10.12
N SER A 134 -6.53 -16.03 -10.33
CA SER A 134 -5.48 -16.25 -11.33
C SER A 134 -4.59 -17.46 -10.95
N MET A 135 -4.24 -17.61 -9.66
CA MET A 135 -3.53 -18.80 -9.16
C MET A 135 -4.38 -20.06 -9.27
N ARG A 136 -5.71 -20.00 -9.07
CA ARG A 136 -6.64 -21.12 -9.29
C ARG A 136 -6.59 -21.62 -10.74
N GLN A 137 -6.38 -20.72 -11.69
CA GLN A 137 -6.19 -21.04 -13.11
C GLN A 137 -4.78 -21.56 -13.43
N GLY A 138 -3.94 -21.82 -12.42
CA GLY A 138 -2.61 -22.41 -12.57
C GLY A 138 -1.48 -21.39 -12.78
N ARG A 139 -1.74 -20.08 -12.70
CA ARG A 139 -0.67 -19.09 -12.82
C ARG A 139 0.21 -19.06 -11.57
N HIS A 140 1.49 -18.81 -11.79
CA HIS A 140 2.44 -18.56 -10.70
C HIS A 140 2.05 -17.29 -9.93
N PRO A 141 2.23 -17.21 -8.59
CA PRO A 141 1.92 -16.03 -7.79
C PRO A 141 2.48 -14.71 -8.35
N LYS A 142 3.69 -14.74 -8.89
CA LYS A 142 4.31 -13.58 -9.54
C LYS A 142 3.49 -13.05 -10.72
N ASP A 143 3.10 -13.93 -11.63
CA ASP A 143 2.37 -13.54 -12.84
C ASP A 143 0.96 -13.06 -12.51
N ALA A 144 0.34 -13.68 -11.51
CA ALA A 144 -0.95 -13.26 -10.98
C ALA A 144 -0.89 -11.83 -10.37
N CYS A 145 0.16 -11.53 -9.59
CA CYS A 145 0.38 -10.19 -9.04
C CYS A 145 0.67 -9.15 -10.13
N LEU A 146 1.49 -9.49 -11.13
CA LEU A 146 1.76 -8.60 -12.26
C LEU A 146 0.49 -8.27 -13.05
N GLU A 147 -0.39 -9.25 -13.26
CA GLU A 147 -1.66 -9.03 -13.95
C GLU A 147 -2.57 -8.07 -13.16
N ALA A 148 -2.66 -8.25 -11.84
CA ALA A 148 -3.41 -7.34 -10.98
C ALA A 148 -2.85 -5.90 -11.05
N LEU A 149 -1.53 -5.73 -11.05
CA LEU A 149 -0.89 -4.42 -11.19
C LEU A 149 -1.14 -3.78 -12.56
N ARG A 150 -1.11 -4.57 -13.66
CA ARG A 150 -1.45 -4.07 -15.00
C ARG A 150 -2.89 -3.55 -15.03
N ARG A 151 -3.82 -4.28 -14.41
CA ARG A 151 -5.22 -3.87 -14.31
C ARG A 151 -5.37 -2.58 -13.50
N ILE A 152 -4.69 -2.44 -12.36
CA ILE A 152 -4.68 -1.19 -11.59
C ILE A 152 -4.12 -0.04 -12.43
N ARG A 153 -3.00 -0.24 -13.13
CA ARG A 153 -2.40 0.77 -14.01
C ARG A 153 -3.39 1.24 -15.07
N SER A 154 -4.08 0.32 -15.73
CA SER A 154 -5.08 0.61 -16.75
C SER A 154 -6.29 1.35 -16.19
N ASN A 155 -6.78 0.94 -15.02
CA ASN A 155 -7.98 1.51 -14.38
C ASN A 155 -7.71 2.80 -13.59
N THR A 156 -6.45 3.21 -13.45
CA THR A 156 -6.10 4.48 -12.82
C THR A 156 -6.33 5.62 -13.83
N ILE A 157 -7.52 6.21 -13.84
CA ILE A 157 -7.92 7.26 -14.78
C ILE A 157 -7.87 8.67 -14.20
N GLU A 158 -7.90 8.80 -12.88
CA GLU A 158 -7.87 10.11 -12.21
C GLU A 158 -6.56 10.85 -12.46
N ARG A 159 -6.64 12.04 -13.03
CA ARG A 159 -5.45 12.87 -13.36
C ARG A 159 -4.51 13.08 -12.18
N ARG A 160 -5.05 13.29 -10.97
CA ARG A 160 -4.25 13.47 -9.75
C ARG A 160 -3.46 12.22 -9.30
N LEU A 161 -3.82 11.05 -9.80
CA LEU A 161 -3.18 9.76 -9.49
C LEU A 161 -2.27 9.28 -10.62
N ARG A 162 -2.02 10.13 -11.62
CA ARG A 162 -1.19 9.82 -12.79
C ARG A 162 -0.03 10.80 -12.90
N LYS A 163 1.10 10.30 -13.35
CA LYS A 163 2.24 11.08 -13.81
C LYS A 163 1.95 11.69 -15.19
N PRO A 164 2.75 12.66 -15.66
CA PRO A 164 2.62 13.21 -17.01
C PRO A 164 2.68 12.15 -18.12
N ASN A 165 3.46 11.10 -17.94
CA ASN A 165 3.56 9.96 -18.87
C ASN A 165 2.37 8.99 -18.80
N GLY A 166 1.41 9.23 -17.90
CA GLY A 166 0.22 8.41 -17.74
C GLY A 166 0.33 7.26 -16.74
N ASP A 167 1.50 6.99 -16.19
CA ASP A 167 1.69 5.96 -15.16
C ASP A 167 1.10 6.37 -13.80
N PRO A 168 0.75 5.41 -12.92
CA PRO A 168 0.30 5.71 -11.57
C PRO A 168 1.31 6.56 -10.79
N ASN A 169 0.83 7.58 -10.09
CA ASN A 169 1.63 8.42 -9.18
C ASN A 169 1.55 7.90 -7.74
N PHE A 170 1.64 6.60 -7.57
CA PHE A 170 1.65 5.92 -6.26
C PHE A 170 2.28 4.53 -6.39
N ASN A 171 2.75 4.00 -5.26
CA ASN A 171 3.17 2.62 -5.18
C ASN A 171 2.11 1.75 -4.49
N ILE A 172 2.04 0.50 -4.89
CA ILE A 172 1.29 -0.58 -4.27
C ILE A 172 2.06 -1.87 -4.47
N THR A 173 2.13 -2.69 -3.42
CA THR A 173 2.82 -3.98 -3.45
C THR A 173 1.84 -5.07 -3.12
N PHE A 174 1.83 -6.12 -3.92
CA PHE A 174 1.09 -7.36 -3.65
C PHE A 174 2.04 -8.44 -3.16
N TYR A 175 1.54 -9.25 -2.25
CA TYR A 175 2.20 -10.42 -1.69
C TYR A 175 1.28 -11.61 -1.90
N ALA A 176 1.77 -12.69 -2.51
CA ALA A 176 0.97 -13.86 -2.77
C ALA A 176 1.75 -15.15 -2.49
N ILE A 177 1.04 -16.17 -2.02
CA ILE A 177 1.53 -17.52 -1.83
C ILE A 177 0.44 -18.51 -2.26
N ASN A 178 0.81 -19.59 -2.93
CA ASN A 178 -0.14 -20.66 -3.21
C ASN A 178 0.02 -21.84 -2.22
N ALA A 179 -0.90 -22.77 -2.25
CA ALA A 179 -0.92 -23.94 -1.36
C ALA A 179 0.31 -24.85 -1.51
N ARG A 180 1.09 -24.72 -2.60
CA ARG A 180 2.34 -25.44 -2.83
C ARG A 180 3.56 -24.72 -2.24
N GLY A 181 3.39 -23.52 -1.63
CA GLY A 181 4.46 -22.72 -1.09
C GLY A 181 5.21 -21.85 -2.12
N GLU A 182 4.79 -21.85 -3.38
CA GLU A 182 5.29 -20.89 -4.36
C GLU A 182 4.79 -19.49 -3.98
N HIS A 183 5.68 -18.52 -3.97
CA HIS A 183 5.37 -17.18 -3.48
C HIS A 183 6.00 -16.09 -4.34
N ALA A 184 5.46 -14.89 -4.23
CA ALA A 184 6.04 -13.68 -4.82
C ALA A 184 5.57 -12.43 -4.07
N ALA A 185 6.39 -11.37 -4.18
CA ALA A 185 5.93 -10.01 -3.95
C ALA A 185 6.28 -9.14 -5.16
N VAL A 186 5.32 -8.36 -5.60
CA VAL A 186 5.43 -7.53 -6.80
C VAL A 186 4.90 -6.13 -6.51
N ALA A 187 5.69 -5.11 -6.84
CA ALA A 187 5.34 -3.72 -6.63
C ALA A 187 5.00 -3.01 -7.95
N MET A 188 4.23 -1.93 -7.89
CA MET A 188 4.01 -1.09 -9.07
C MET A 188 5.34 -0.54 -9.59
N TYR A 189 6.20 -0.06 -8.71
CA TYR A 189 7.57 0.37 -8.98
C TYR A 189 8.57 -0.50 -8.22
N ALA A 190 9.63 -0.92 -8.90
CA ALA A 190 10.65 -1.81 -8.32
C ALA A 190 11.49 -1.14 -7.22
N GLU A 191 11.54 0.19 -7.23
CA GLU A 191 12.39 0.99 -6.36
C GLU A 191 11.53 1.98 -5.55
N ASP A 192 11.98 2.27 -4.33
CA ASP A 192 11.43 3.33 -3.49
C ASP A 192 12.38 4.54 -3.50
N ASP A 193 11.80 5.74 -3.57
CA ASP A 193 12.57 6.99 -3.54
C ASP A 193 13.18 7.31 -2.16
N ASN A 194 12.82 6.55 -1.13
CA ASN A 194 13.37 6.72 0.20
C ASN A 194 14.82 6.21 0.24
N GLU A 195 15.78 7.14 0.23
CA GLU A 195 17.20 6.87 0.42
C GLU A 195 17.54 6.14 1.73
N ARG A 196 16.62 6.12 2.67
CA ARG A 196 16.71 5.44 3.96
C ARG A 196 15.86 4.19 3.94
N GLY A 197 16.19 3.19 3.17
CA GLY A 197 15.49 1.91 3.13
C GLY A 197 14.87 1.48 4.46
N TRP A 198 13.96 0.57 4.46
CA TRP A 198 13.42 -0.08 5.67
C TRP A 198 14.56 -0.37 6.65
N ALA A 199 14.38 -0.02 7.93
CA ALA A 199 15.37 -0.04 9.00
C ALA A 199 16.48 -1.09 8.80
N GLY A 200 17.69 -0.65 8.46
CA GLY A 200 18.89 -1.48 8.37
C GLY A 200 19.21 -2.07 7.00
N GLN A 201 18.51 -1.75 5.92
CA GLN A 201 18.85 -2.22 4.58
C GLN A 201 19.83 -1.25 3.89
N THR A 202 21.00 -1.76 3.57
CA THR A 202 22.13 -1.00 3.00
C THR A 202 22.26 -1.10 1.49
N ASP A 203 21.39 -1.86 0.81
CA ASP A 203 21.54 -2.24 -0.58
C ASP A 203 20.63 -1.42 -1.54
N GLY A 204 20.30 -0.20 -1.18
CA GLY A 204 19.66 0.74 -2.09
C GLY A 204 18.13 0.73 -2.06
N ARG A 205 17.55 1.34 -3.06
CA ARG A 205 16.15 1.76 -3.18
C ARG A 205 15.16 0.65 -3.48
N ARG A 206 15.56 -0.62 -3.55
CA ARG A 206 14.67 -1.72 -3.95
C ARG A 206 13.61 -2.02 -2.91
N VAL A 207 12.36 -2.09 -3.34
CA VAL A 207 11.25 -2.62 -2.54
C VAL A 207 11.53 -4.09 -2.24
N ARG A 208 11.37 -4.51 -0.98
CA ARG A 208 11.70 -5.87 -0.51
C ARG A 208 10.56 -6.44 0.32
N TYR A 209 10.54 -7.75 0.46
CA TYR A 209 9.64 -8.47 1.35
C TYR A 209 10.39 -9.48 2.20
N ALA A 210 9.86 -9.77 3.38
CA ALA A 210 10.39 -10.79 4.26
C ALA A 210 9.78 -12.16 3.92
N LEU A 211 10.61 -13.18 3.94
CA LEU A 211 10.25 -14.58 3.81
C LEU A 211 10.85 -15.36 4.98
N CYS A 212 10.07 -16.24 5.60
CA CYS A 212 10.55 -17.20 6.58
C CYS A 212 10.21 -18.61 6.11
N THR A 213 11.22 -19.47 6.02
CA THR A 213 11.09 -20.90 5.70
C THR A 213 11.75 -21.73 6.78
N GLN A 214 11.80 -23.04 6.63
CA GLN A 214 12.56 -23.93 7.52
C GLN A 214 14.05 -23.56 7.59
N ASP A 215 14.60 -22.96 6.53
CA ASP A 215 16.00 -22.48 6.49
C ASP A 215 16.20 -21.14 7.23
N GLY A 216 15.15 -20.59 7.83
CA GLY A 216 15.17 -19.32 8.56
C GLY A 216 14.68 -18.10 7.76
N PRO A 217 14.73 -16.91 8.38
CA PRO A 217 14.24 -15.69 7.79
C PRO A 217 15.22 -15.13 6.76
N LYS A 218 14.67 -14.58 5.67
CA LYS A 218 15.43 -13.84 4.64
C LYS A 218 14.61 -12.72 4.06
N THR A 219 15.27 -11.76 3.44
CA THR A 219 14.65 -10.64 2.75
C THR A 219 14.94 -10.71 1.26
N LEU A 220 13.91 -10.67 0.45
CA LEU A 220 14.01 -10.80 -1.01
C LEU A 220 13.55 -9.50 -1.69
N PRO A 221 14.12 -9.15 -2.86
CA PRO A 221 13.64 -8.01 -3.63
C PRO A 221 12.27 -8.31 -4.24
N CYS A 222 11.40 -7.29 -4.24
CA CYS A 222 10.19 -7.32 -5.05
C CYS A 222 10.52 -7.13 -6.53
N GLU A 223 9.75 -7.76 -7.39
CA GLU A 223 9.74 -7.41 -8.81
C GLU A 223 8.85 -6.18 -9.02
N GLY A 224 9.20 -5.32 -9.97
CA GLY A 224 8.39 -4.15 -10.33
C GLY A 224 7.67 -4.35 -11.65
N LEU A 225 6.41 -3.90 -11.74
CA LEU A 225 5.72 -3.80 -13.02
C LEU A 225 6.33 -2.71 -13.88
N ILE A 226 6.67 -1.58 -13.27
CA ILE A 226 7.31 -0.43 -13.91
C ILE A 226 8.75 -0.36 -13.37
N PRO A 227 9.76 -0.34 -14.25
CA PRO A 227 11.15 -0.23 -13.82
C PRO A 227 11.45 1.13 -13.19
N GLY A 228 12.45 1.15 -12.29
CA GLY A 228 12.88 2.36 -11.59
C GLY A 228 11.99 2.73 -10.41
N ALA A 229 12.15 3.95 -9.95
CA ALA A 229 11.51 4.48 -8.77
C ALA A 229 10.26 5.31 -9.09
N LEU A 230 9.39 5.46 -8.10
CA LEU A 230 8.34 6.47 -8.09
C LEU A 230 9.00 7.84 -7.90
N GLN A 231 9.43 8.48 -8.97
CA GLN A 231 10.02 9.83 -8.93
C GLN A 231 8.96 10.89 -8.68
N ASP A 232 9.36 11.96 -7.98
CA ASP A 232 8.53 13.16 -7.94
C ASP A 232 8.31 13.68 -9.37
N PRO A 233 7.10 14.08 -9.72
CA PRO A 233 6.91 14.87 -10.92
C PRO A 233 7.74 16.15 -10.77
N ALA A 234 8.63 16.38 -11.74
CA ALA A 234 9.45 17.59 -11.82
C ALA A 234 8.57 18.85 -11.86
#